data_491b26ee2b28042d985d1f2689dc2aa5
#
_entry.id   491b26ee2b28042d985d1f2689dc2aa5
#
_cell.length_a   1.000
_cell.length_b   1.000
_cell.length_c   1.000
_cell.angle_alpha   90.00
_cell.angle_beta   90.00
_cell.angle_gamma   90.00
#
_symmetry.space_group_name_H-M   'P 1'
#
loop_
_entity.id
_entity.type
_entity.pdbx_description
1 polymer ?
#
loop_
_entity_poly.entity_id
_entity_poly.type
_entity_poly.pdbx_seq_one_letter_code
_entity_poly.pdbx_strand_id
1 'polypeptide(L)'
;MEGDTRERARRRSRKKSRFGYYLYAVTVFLLTIINISLAIWLLTYVQNIQVKGNVNSEKSEVVEWMQEDPMTINSLYTVWKFKTGAYKLPVYLEDADVRLQAPWKVEVTVREKEVIGCVIHEDEYVYFDAEGLVLKEDYELMEGVPLIEGLEVESAGRFSYLKVKNEKVFSYIVNLTKEIEKKELKPNRIQWMEESMDLYFGDICVKLGRNNYEVKLAEIPPILEKLEGKKGVLHMEYYEKGSTISFKENK
;
A
#
# COMPACT_ATOMS: atom_id res chain seq x y z
N MET A 1 -17.77 85.15 -19.75
CA MET A 1 -17.01 84.28 -18.80
C MET A 1 -17.89 83.24 -18.10
N GLU A 2 -19.19 83.34 -18.06
CA GLU A 2 -20.10 82.41 -17.35
C GLU A 2 -20.38 81.07 -18.07
N GLY A 3 -20.20 81.00 -19.39
CA GLY A 3 -20.48 79.77 -20.17
C GLY A 3 -19.47 78.63 -19.92
N ASP A 4 -18.20 78.95 -19.71
CA ASP A 4 -17.10 77.93 -19.53
C ASP A 4 -17.15 77.23 -18.16
N THR A 5 -17.58 77.95 -17.14
CA THR A 5 -17.75 77.39 -15.77
C THR A 5 -18.92 76.39 -15.68
N ARG A 6 -20.02 76.61 -16.41
CA ARG A 6 -21.18 75.71 -16.44
C ARG A 6 -20.88 74.43 -17.23
N GLU A 7 -20.08 74.52 -18.30
CA GLU A 7 -19.70 73.36 -19.10
C GLU A 7 -18.68 72.46 -18.38
N ARG A 8 -17.72 73.06 -17.62
CA ARG A 8 -16.78 72.31 -16.76
C ARG A 8 -17.49 71.64 -15.58
N ALA A 9 -18.48 72.28 -14.98
CA ALA A 9 -19.31 71.67 -13.94
C ALA A 9 -20.14 70.46 -14.44
N ARG A 10 -20.75 70.58 -15.63
CA ARG A 10 -21.48 69.47 -16.29
C ARG A 10 -20.58 68.30 -16.69
N ARG A 11 -19.33 68.56 -17.16
CA ARG A 11 -18.36 67.48 -17.48
C ARG A 11 -17.86 66.78 -16.19
N ARG A 12 -17.67 67.48 -15.07
CA ARG A 12 -17.33 66.89 -13.77
C ARG A 12 -18.47 66.05 -13.19
N SER A 13 -19.71 66.49 -13.33
CA SER A 13 -20.88 65.75 -12.87
C SER A 13 -21.06 64.41 -13.65
N ARG A 14 -20.91 64.44 -15.02
CA ARG A 14 -20.95 63.24 -15.84
C ARG A 14 -19.83 62.22 -15.54
N LYS A 15 -18.62 62.68 -15.21
CA LYS A 15 -17.51 61.81 -14.82
C LYS A 15 -17.76 61.13 -13.47
N LYS A 16 -18.31 61.85 -12.46
CA LYS A 16 -18.66 61.27 -11.15
C LYS A 16 -19.77 60.21 -11.28
N SER A 17 -20.76 60.44 -12.10
CA SER A 17 -21.84 59.44 -12.36
C SER A 17 -21.32 58.17 -13.00
N ARG A 18 -20.40 58.26 -13.96
CA ARG A 18 -19.81 57.08 -14.62
C ARG A 18 -18.91 56.30 -13.62
N PHE A 19 -18.14 56.95 -12.80
CA PHE A 19 -17.30 56.32 -11.80
C PHE A 19 -18.14 55.57 -10.76
N GLY A 20 -19.23 56.15 -10.27
CA GLY A 20 -20.15 55.44 -9.35
C GLY A 20 -20.78 54.20 -9.97
N TYR A 21 -21.13 54.26 -11.26
CA TYR A 21 -21.65 53.11 -12.01
C TYR A 21 -20.61 51.97 -12.16
N TYR A 22 -19.36 52.32 -12.50
CA TYR A 22 -18.28 51.34 -12.58
C TYR A 22 -17.99 50.69 -11.21
N LEU A 23 -17.94 51.50 -10.14
CA LEU A 23 -17.75 50.99 -8.79
C LEU A 23 -18.85 50.04 -8.38
N TYR A 24 -20.13 50.37 -8.64
CA TYR A 24 -21.27 49.51 -8.39
C TYR A 24 -21.17 48.20 -9.21
N ALA A 25 -20.87 48.27 -10.48
CA ALA A 25 -20.73 47.11 -11.35
C ALA A 25 -19.61 46.16 -10.84
N VAL A 26 -18.45 46.70 -10.46
CA VAL A 26 -17.34 45.94 -9.88
C VAL A 26 -17.75 45.27 -8.54
N THR A 27 -18.44 46.01 -7.69
CA THR A 27 -18.92 45.48 -6.40
C THR A 27 -19.89 44.32 -6.58
N VAL A 28 -20.87 44.48 -7.50
CA VAL A 28 -21.82 43.39 -7.83
C VAL A 28 -21.11 42.20 -8.43
N PHE A 29 -20.16 42.43 -9.34
CA PHE A 29 -19.36 41.34 -9.94
C PHE A 29 -18.55 40.59 -8.87
N LEU A 30 -17.86 41.26 -7.94
CA LEU A 30 -17.14 40.67 -6.84
C LEU A 30 -18.06 39.87 -5.92
N LEU A 31 -19.20 40.41 -5.55
CA LEU A 31 -20.18 39.71 -4.72
C LEU A 31 -20.71 38.44 -5.42
N THR A 32 -20.92 38.49 -6.74
CA THR A 32 -21.31 37.30 -7.50
C THR A 32 -20.22 36.23 -7.48
N ILE A 33 -18.95 36.60 -7.67
CA ILE A 33 -17.84 35.66 -7.58
C ILE A 33 -17.75 35.04 -6.19
N ILE A 34 -17.88 35.85 -5.14
CA ILE A 34 -17.83 35.37 -3.74
C ILE A 34 -18.96 34.36 -3.50
N ASN A 35 -20.20 34.67 -3.94
CA ASN A 35 -21.33 33.75 -3.79
C ASN A 35 -21.13 32.44 -4.57
N ILE A 36 -20.62 32.49 -5.79
CA ILE A 36 -20.32 31.30 -6.59
C ILE A 36 -19.22 30.48 -5.92
N SER A 37 -18.14 31.12 -5.47
CA SER A 37 -17.05 30.45 -4.75
C SER A 37 -17.53 29.77 -3.47
N LEU A 38 -18.39 30.45 -2.69
CA LEU A 38 -19.00 29.90 -1.48
C LEU A 38 -19.90 28.68 -1.83
N ALA A 39 -20.70 28.79 -2.87
CA ALA A 39 -21.56 27.69 -3.32
C ALA A 39 -20.73 26.47 -3.75
N ILE A 40 -19.64 26.68 -4.49
CA ILE A 40 -18.72 25.60 -4.87
C ILE A 40 -18.08 24.99 -3.63
N TRP A 41 -17.60 25.81 -2.69
CA TRP A 41 -17.00 25.34 -1.43
C TRP A 41 -17.96 24.44 -0.63
N LEU A 42 -19.22 24.86 -0.48
CA LEU A 42 -20.24 24.08 0.24
C LEU A 42 -20.61 22.81 -0.52
N LEU A 43 -20.66 22.85 -1.84
CA LEU A 43 -21.00 21.68 -2.67
C LEU A 43 -19.89 20.63 -2.64
N THR A 44 -18.64 21.06 -2.53
CA THR A 44 -17.45 20.18 -2.55
C THR A 44 -16.99 19.72 -1.16
N TYR A 45 -17.82 19.97 -0.13
CA TYR A 45 -17.58 19.44 1.20
C TYR A 45 -17.72 17.92 1.20
N VAL A 46 -16.66 17.19 1.61
CA VAL A 46 -16.63 15.73 1.61
C VAL A 46 -17.54 15.19 2.70
N GLN A 47 -18.57 14.45 2.31
CA GLN A 47 -19.52 13.79 3.20
C GLN A 47 -19.28 12.28 3.26
N ASN A 48 -18.68 11.71 2.21
CA ASN A 48 -18.47 10.27 2.11
C ASN A 48 -17.12 9.96 1.46
N ILE A 49 -16.34 9.13 2.13
CA ILE A 49 -15.10 8.56 1.62
C ILE A 49 -15.31 7.07 1.41
N GLN A 50 -15.23 6.63 0.18
CA GLN A 50 -15.33 5.22 -0.17
C GLN A 50 -13.93 4.65 -0.35
N VAL A 51 -13.53 3.71 0.50
CA VAL A 51 -12.23 3.03 0.43
C VAL A 51 -12.37 1.71 -0.32
N LYS A 52 -11.42 1.44 -1.23
CA LYS A 52 -11.27 0.20 -1.99
C LYS A 52 -9.82 -0.27 -1.97
N GLY A 53 -9.62 -1.59 -2.11
CA GLY A 53 -8.30 -2.20 -2.22
C GLY A 53 -7.60 -2.47 -0.88
N ASN A 54 -8.23 -2.10 0.24
CA ASN A 54 -7.75 -2.47 1.55
C ASN A 54 -8.03 -3.96 1.82
N VAL A 55 -7.00 -4.70 2.19
CA VAL A 55 -7.05 -6.14 2.51
C VAL A 55 -6.66 -6.38 3.97
N ASN A 56 -5.54 -5.85 4.39
CA ASN A 56 -4.97 -6.03 5.73
C ASN A 56 -5.24 -4.83 6.66
N SER A 57 -5.52 -3.64 6.11
CA SER A 57 -5.86 -2.44 6.87
C SER A 57 -7.36 -2.24 6.99
N GLU A 58 -7.79 -1.61 8.07
CA GLU A 58 -9.18 -1.20 8.24
C GLU A 58 -9.49 0.04 7.39
N LYS A 59 -10.75 0.15 6.94
CA LYS A 59 -11.20 1.35 6.22
C LYS A 59 -11.04 2.63 7.04
N SER A 60 -11.21 2.53 8.35
CA SER A 60 -11.01 3.60 9.33
C SER A 60 -9.59 4.17 9.26
N GLU A 61 -8.58 3.31 9.16
CA GLU A 61 -7.16 3.71 9.09
C GLU A 61 -6.85 4.54 7.82
N VAL A 62 -7.40 4.11 6.69
CA VAL A 62 -7.25 4.86 5.43
C VAL A 62 -7.98 6.20 5.48
N VAL A 63 -9.16 6.25 6.11
CA VAL A 63 -9.92 7.49 6.28
C VAL A 63 -9.20 8.44 7.24
N GLU A 64 -8.68 7.96 8.36
CA GLU A 64 -7.90 8.73 9.32
C GLU A 64 -6.66 9.34 8.67
N TRP A 65 -5.89 8.52 7.94
CA TRP A 65 -4.76 9.02 7.16
C TRP A 65 -5.15 10.14 6.18
N MET A 66 -6.25 9.99 5.47
CA MET A 66 -6.71 11.06 4.58
C MET A 66 -7.08 12.33 5.31
N GLN A 67 -7.63 12.21 6.52
CA GLN A 67 -8.09 13.32 7.36
C GLN A 67 -6.98 13.96 8.20
N GLU A 68 -5.75 13.43 8.19
CA GLU A 68 -4.59 14.11 8.81
C GLU A 68 -4.38 15.52 8.26
N ASP A 69 -4.72 15.74 6.98
CA ASP A 69 -4.73 17.07 6.38
C ASP A 69 -6.15 17.67 6.45
N PRO A 70 -6.36 18.72 7.27
CA PRO A 70 -7.69 19.34 7.41
C PRO A 70 -8.29 19.87 6.10
N MET A 71 -7.46 20.15 5.07
CA MET A 71 -7.94 20.65 3.79
C MET A 71 -8.62 19.55 2.95
N THR A 72 -8.42 18.28 3.27
CA THR A 72 -9.10 17.15 2.59
C THR A 72 -10.60 17.09 2.86
N ILE A 73 -11.12 17.95 3.72
CA ILE A 73 -12.54 18.23 3.85
C ILE A 73 -13.18 18.73 2.53
N ASN A 74 -12.34 19.25 1.60
CA ASN A 74 -12.78 19.68 0.27
C ASN A 74 -12.37 18.63 -0.78
N SER A 75 -13.34 18.08 -1.50
CA SER A 75 -13.12 17.02 -2.47
C SER A 75 -12.25 17.41 -3.66
N LEU A 76 -12.35 18.66 -4.14
CA LEU A 76 -11.53 19.17 -5.24
C LEU A 76 -10.07 19.31 -4.82
N TYR A 77 -9.85 19.82 -3.59
CA TYR A 77 -8.51 19.89 -3.01
C TYR A 77 -7.92 18.48 -2.85
N THR A 78 -8.68 17.54 -2.33
CA THR A 78 -8.25 16.15 -2.14
C THR A 78 -7.80 15.54 -3.46
N VAL A 79 -8.62 15.62 -4.51
CA VAL A 79 -8.26 15.09 -5.83
C VAL A 79 -7.03 15.81 -6.41
N TRP A 80 -6.94 17.13 -6.27
CA TRP A 80 -5.77 17.89 -6.71
C TRP A 80 -4.49 17.44 -5.98
N LYS A 81 -4.54 17.32 -4.65
CA LYS A 81 -3.43 16.89 -3.79
C LYS A 81 -2.88 15.53 -4.23
N PHE A 82 -3.78 14.55 -4.47
CA PHE A 82 -3.38 13.21 -4.88
C PHE A 82 -2.85 13.19 -6.33
N LYS A 83 -3.45 13.92 -7.25
CA LYS A 83 -2.95 14.04 -8.63
C LYS A 83 -1.58 14.71 -8.75
N THR A 84 -1.26 15.60 -7.84
CA THR A 84 0.05 16.29 -7.84
C THR A 84 1.13 15.56 -7.03
N GLY A 85 0.77 14.46 -6.34
CA GLY A 85 1.68 13.73 -5.46
C GLY A 85 2.05 14.50 -4.18
N ALA A 86 1.27 15.51 -3.80
CA ALA A 86 1.52 16.34 -2.62
C ALA A 86 1.03 15.66 -1.32
N TYR A 87 1.31 14.37 -1.18
CA TYR A 87 0.95 13.57 -0.01
C TYR A 87 2.07 12.60 0.36
N LYS A 88 2.03 12.11 1.60
CA LYS A 88 2.90 11.02 2.05
C LYS A 88 2.04 9.79 2.27
N LEU A 89 2.47 8.66 1.72
CA LEU A 89 1.83 7.39 1.97
C LEU A 89 2.14 6.90 3.40
N PRO A 90 1.18 6.28 4.09
CA PRO A 90 1.46 5.46 5.25
C PRO A 90 2.44 4.34 4.89
N VAL A 91 3.19 3.88 5.88
CA VAL A 91 4.25 2.88 5.67
C VAL A 91 3.75 1.55 5.10
N TYR A 92 2.49 1.21 5.33
CA TYR A 92 1.83 -0.02 4.90
C TYR A 92 1.21 0.06 3.49
N LEU A 93 1.15 1.26 2.88
CA LEU A 93 0.64 1.44 1.54
C LEU A 93 1.78 1.53 0.52
N GLU A 94 1.59 0.92 -0.62
CA GLU A 94 2.47 1.03 -1.77
C GLU A 94 2.03 2.16 -2.70
N ASP A 95 0.69 2.34 -2.85
CA ASP A 95 0.11 3.35 -3.73
C ASP A 95 -1.30 3.73 -3.29
N ALA A 96 -1.75 4.92 -3.70
CA ALA A 96 -3.11 5.39 -3.48
C ALA A 96 -3.57 6.31 -4.62
N ASP A 97 -4.74 6.01 -5.19
CA ASP A 97 -5.41 6.85 -6.19
C ASP A 97 -6.73 7.39 -5.63
N VAL A 98 -7.01 8.66 -5.94
CA VAL A 98 -8.22 9.33 -5.46
C VAL A 98 -9.02 9.88 -6.62
N ARG A 99 -10.29 9.51 -6.66
CA ARG A 99 -11.24 9.93 -7.71
C ARG A 99 -12.48 10.57 -7.12
N LEU A 100 -12.96 11.58 -7.82
CA LEU A 100 -14.23 12.21 -7.49
C LEU A 100 -15.35 11.38 -8.08
N GLN A 101 -16.24 10.84 -7.24
CA GLN A 101 -17.48 10.18 -7.68
C GLN A 101 -18.67 11.16 -7.77
N ALA A 102 -18.73 12.11 -6.82
CA ALA A 102 -19.67 13.21 -6.80
C ALA A 102 -18.99 14.40 -6.10
N PRO A 103 -19.49 15.63 -6.21
CA PRO A 103 -18.87 16.78 -5.57
C PRO A 103 -18.58 16.60 -4.07
N TRP A 104 -19.41 15.82 -3.38
CA TRP A 104 -19.33 15.52 -1.94
C TRP A 104 -18.84 14.09 -1.64
N LYS A 105 -18.50 13.28 -2.66
CA LYS A 105 -18.12 11.88 -2.51
C LYS A 105 -16.79 11.59 -3.18
N VAL A 106 -15.84 11.10 -2.41
CA VAL A 106 -14.50 10.73 -2.87
C VAL A 106 -14.33 9.22 -2.78
N GLU A 107 -13.79 8.61 -3.83
CA GLU A 107 -13.35 7.23 -3.84
C GLU A 107 -11.82 7.20 -3.74
N VAL A 108 -11.32 6.45 -2.77
CA VAL A 108 -9.89 6.20 -2.55
C VAL A 108 -9.62 4.74 -2.85
N THR A 109 -8.78 4.48 -3.82
CA THR A 109 -8.29 3.13 -4.10
C THR A 109 -6.87 3.02 -3.60
N VAL A 110 -6.65 2.17 -2.61
CA VAL A 110 -5.32 1.93 -2.05
C VAL A 110 -4.75 0.60 -2.56
N ARG A 111 -3.44 0.53 -2.65
CA ARG A 111 -2.69 -0.70 -2.84
C ARG A 111 -1.78 -0.87 -1.62
N GLU A 112 -2.06 -1.91 -0.86
CA GLU A 112 -1.25 -2.27 0.30
C GLU A 112 0.02 -2.99 -0.12
N LYS A 113 1.03 -2.93 0.73
CA LYS A 113 2.23 -3.74 0.58
C LYS A 113 1.89 -5.23 0.70
N GLU A 114 2.61 -6.04 -0.03
CA GLU A 114 2.36 -7.47 -0.11
C GLU A 114 2.97 -8.21 1.07
N VAL A 115 2.19 -9.13 1.67
CA VAL A 115 2.67 -10.02 2.73
C VAL A 115 3.48 -11.14 2.09
N ILE A 116 4.75 -11.30 2.48
CA ILE A 116 5.63 -12.34 1.94
C ILE A 116 5.75 -13.54 2.88
N GLY A 117 5.40 -13.42 4.14
CA GLY A 117 5.50 -14.48 5.12
C GLY A 117 5.00 -14.05 6.49
N CYS A 118 4.92 -15.00 7.39
CA CYS A 118 4.62 -14.74 8.80
C CYS A 118 5.56 -15.49 9.71
N VAL A 119 5.73 -14.96 10.94
CA VAL A 119 6.43 -15.61 12.06
C VAL A 119 5.47 -15.69 13.24
N ILE A 120 5.77 -16.57 14.20
CA ILE A 120 5.06 -16.60 15.47
C ILE A 120 5.84 -15.76 16.49
N HIS A 121 5.16 -14.80 17.10
CA HIS A 121 5.67 -13.99 18.19
C HIS A 121 4.57 -13.78 19.24
N GLU A 122 4.84 -14.07 20.51
CA GLU A 122 3.88 -13.94 21.63
C GLU A 122 2.51 -14.63 21.36
N ASP A 123 2.55 -15.83 20.76
CA ASP A 123 1.38 -16.65 20.37
C ASP A 123 0.49 -16.06 19.25
N GLU A 124 0.96 -15.03 18.55
CA GLU A 124 0.30 -14.46 17.38
C GLU A 124 1.12 -14.69 16.10
N TYR A 125 0.42 -14.76 14.96
CA TYR A 125 1.05 -14.74 13.64
C TYR A 125 1.30 -13.28 13.22
N VAL A 126 2.56 -12.94 13.06
CA VAL A 126 3.02 -11.61 12.66
C VAL A 126 3.37 -11.64 11.18
N TYR A 127 2.58 -10.96 10.37
CA TYR A 127 2.69 -10.89 8.91
C TYR A 127 3.53 -9.70 8.49
N PHE A 128 4.49 -9.89 7.59
CA PHE A 128 5.43 -8.83 7.20
C PHE A 128 5.69 -8.80 5.68
N ASP A 129 6.13 -7.63 5.20
CA ASP A 129 6.51 -7.39 3.83
C ASP A 129 7.98 -7.75 3.52
N ALA A 130 8.39 -7.51 2.28
CA ALA A 130 9.75 -7.76 1.79
C ALA A 130 10.84 -6.90 2.44
N GLU A 131 10.48 -5.85 3.15
CA GLU A 131 11.38 -5.01 3.94
C GLU A 131 11.37 -5.39 5.44
N GLY A 132 10.51 -6.32 5.84
CA GLY A 132 10.33 -6.70 7.25
C GLY A 132 9.38 -5.79 8.00
N LEU A 133 8.59 -4.98 7.32
CA LEU A 133 7.54 -4.18 7.94
C LEU A 133 6.37 -5.07 8.33
N VAL A 134 5.97 -5.04 9.60
CA VAL A 134 4.80 -5.76 10.10
C VAL A 134 3.53 -5.08 9.59
N LEU A 135 2.75 -5.80 8.80
CA LEU A 135 1.52 -5.30 8.19
C LEU A 135 0.28 -5.66 9.00
N LYS A 136 0.29 -6.86 9.62
CA LYS A 136 -0.83 -7.42 10.37
C LYS A 136 -0.34 -8.36 11.46
N GLU A 137 -1.09 -8.46 12.54
CA GLU A 137 -1.00 -9.48 13.58
C GLU A 137 -2.34 -10.19 13.66
N ASP A 138 -2.35 -11.52 13.81
CA ASP A 138 -3.57 -12.32 13.86
C ASP A 138 -3.35 -13.61 14.67
N TYR A 139 -4.41 -14.16 15.24
CA TYR A 139 -4.37 -15.46 15.91
C TYR A 139 -4.56 -16.63 14.94
N GLU A 140 -5.00 -16.37 13.71
CA GLU A 140 -5.23 -17.38 12.69
C GLU A 140 -4.22 -17.25 11.55
N LEU A 141 -3.72 -18.40 11.08
CA LEU A 141 -2.80 -18.44 9.94
C LEU A 141 -3.55 -18.14 8.64
N MET A 142 -3.09 -17.13 7.90
CA MET A 142 -3.64 -16.78 6.59
C MET A 142 -3.27 -17.85 5.56
N GLU A 143 -4.26 -18.28 4.80
CA GLU A 143 -4.04 -19.21 3.70
C GLU A 143 -3.15 -18.60 2.62
N GLY A 144 -2.17 -19.38 2.15
CA GLY A 144 -1.26 -18.98 1.08
C GLY A 144 -0.05 -18.15 1.53
N VAL A 145 0.04 -17.80 2.81
CA VAL A 145 1.22 -17.13 3.39
C VAL A 145 2.09 -18.16 4.10
N PRO A 146 3.39 -18.29 3.75
CA PRO A 146 4.26 -19.26 4.39
C PRO A 146 4.58 -18.89 5.84
N LEU A 147 4.48 -19.87 6.73
CA LEU A 147 5.01 -19.75 8.10
C LEU A 147 6.52 -19.90 8.07
N ILE A 148 7.23 -18.94 8.62
CA ILE A 148 8.70 -18.93 8.70
C ILE A 148 9.13 -19.35 10.10
N GLU A 149 9.85 -20.46 10.17
CA GLU A 149 10.39 -21.04 11.41
C GLU A 149 11.92 -20.96 11.47
N GLY A 150 12.46 -20.93 12.69
CA GLY A 150 13.90 -20.83 12.92
C GLY A 150 14.43 -19.40 12.92
N LEU A 151 13.56 -18.40 12.87
CA LEU A 151 13.88 -16.99 13.03
C LEU A 151 13.56 -16.55 14.47
N GLU A 152 14.58 -16.11 15.22
CA GLU A 152 14.38 -15.57 16.56
C GLU A 152 13.94 -14.10 16.45
N VAL A 153 12.68 -13.81 16.80
CA VAL A 153 12.09 -12.47 16.81
C VAL A 153 12.31 -11.85 18.18
N GLU A 154 12.89 -10.65 18.22
CA GLU A 154 13.11 -9.89 19.46
C GLU A 154 11.93 -8.96 19.77
N SER A 155 11.37 -8.34 18.73
CA SER A 155 10.16 -7.52 18.85
C SER A 155 9.44 -7.42 17.51
N ALA A 156 8.13 -7.40 17.59
CA ALA A 156 7.24 -7.13 16.49
C ALA A 156 6.19 -6.11 16.96
N GLY A 157 5.64 -5.36 16.03
CA GLY A 157 4.55 -4.44 16.31
C GLY A 157 4.00 -3.90 14.99
N ARG A 158 2.71 -3.78 14.90
CA ARG A 158 2.03 -3.36 13.69
C ARG A 158 2.58 -2.03 13.16
N PHE A 159 2.89 -1.98 11.88
CA PHE A 159 3.50 -0.85 11.17
C PHE A 159 4.90 -0.46 11.66
N SER A 160 5.58 -1.37 12.35
CA SER A 160 7.00 -1.26 12.68
C SER A 160 7.81 -2.37 12.01
N TYR A 161 9.12 -2.15 11.90
CA TYR A 161 10.00 -3.19 11.35
C TYR A 161 10.24 -4.30 12.36
N LEU A 162 10.11 -5.55 11.89
CA LEU A 162 10.41 -6.74 12.63
C LEU A 162 11.87 -6.73 13.11
N LYS A 163 12.10 -6.80 14.40
CA LYS A 163 13.45 -6.94 14.97
C LYS A 163 13.76 -8.39 15.19
N VAL A 164 14.82 -8.83 14.56
CA VAL A 164 15.28 -10.21 14.62
C VAL A 164 16.71 -10.28 15.14
N LYS A 165 17.04 -11.31 15.88
CA LYS A 165 18.38 -11.50 16.43
C LYS A 165 19.46 -11.67 15.35
N ASN A 166 19.09 -12.25 14.21
CA ASN A 166 20.01 -12.51 13.10
C ASN A 166 19.49 -11.92 11.79
N GLU A 167 19.87 -10.67 11.51
CA GLU A 167 19.49 -9.96 10.29
C GLU A 167 20.00 -10.63 9.01
N LYS A 168 21.12 -11.37 9.06
CA LYS A 168 21.61 -12.09 7.88
C LYS A 168 20.67 -13.22 7.51
N VAL A 169 20.21 -14.00 8.50
CA VAL A 169 19.24 -15.07 8.27
C VAL A 169 17.93 -14.49 7.74
N PHE A 170 17.46 -13.40 8.32
CA PHE A 170 16.28 -12.72 7.84
C PHE A 170 16.41 -12.28 6.37
N SER A 171 17.52 -11.65 6.00
CA SER A 171 17.78 -11.25 4.61
C SER A 171 17.82 -12.47 3.65
N TYR A 172 18.36 -13.60 4.07
CA TYR A 172 18.32 -14.83 3.28
C TYR A 172 16.89 -15.34 3.07
N ILE A 173 16.09 -15.34 4.13
CA ILE A 173 14.68 -15.77 4.07
C ILE A 173 13.89 -14.86 3.12
N VAL A 174 14.01 -13.55 3.27
CA VAL A 174 13.32 -12.56 2.41
C VAL A 174 13.71 -12.76 0.94
N ASN A 175 15.00 -12.92 0.64
CA ASN A 175 15.45 -13.15 -0.74
C ASN A 175 14.91 -14.47 -1.30
N LEU A 176 14.89 -15.53 -0.49
CA LEU A 176 14.31 -16.80 -0.89
C LEU A 176 12.80 -16.68 -1.17
N THR A 177 12.07 -15.99 -0.33
CA THR A 177 10.63 -15.80 -0.49
C THR A 177 10.31 -15.04 -1.78
N LYS A 178 11.09 -14.01 -2.12
CA LYS A 178 10.99 -13.32 -3.42
C LYS A 178 11.22 -14.24 -4.62
N GLU A 179 12.20 -15.15 -4.53
CA GLU A 179 12.44 -16.13 -5.60
C GLU A 179 11.34 -17.20 -5.67
N ILE A 180 10.79 -17.61 -4.53
CA ILE A 180 9.64 -18.53 -4.44
C ILE A 180 8.43 -17.91 -5.14
N GLU A 181 8.13 -16.65 -4.87
CA GLU A 181 7.03 -15.90 -5.49
C GLU A 181 7.20 -15.77 -7.00
N LYS A 182 8.39 -15.41 -7.48
CA LYS A 182 8.70 -15.36 -8.93
C LYS A 182 8.47 -16.67 -9.65
N LYS A 183 8.54 -17.81 -8.95
CA LYS A 183 8.31 -19.14 -9.48
C LYS A 183 6.88 -19.63 -9.22
N GLU A 184 6.00 -18.77 -8.69
CA GLU A 184 4.61 -19.08 -8.34
C GLU A 184 4.47 -20.28 -7.39
N LEU A 185 5.53 -20.57 -6.60
CA LEU A 185 5.53 -21.61 -5.59
C LEU A 185 4.77 -21.14 -4.35
N LYS A 186 4.05 -22.04 -3.71
CA LYS A 186 3.24 -21.75 -2.51
C LYS A 186 3.57 -22.73 -1.39
N PRO A 187 4.75 -22.66 -0.77
CA PRO A 187 5.04 -23.46 0.39
C PRO A 187 4.14 -23.05 1.57
N ASN A 188 3.72 -24.02 2.37
CA ASN A 188 2.98 -23.75 3.60
C ASN A 188 3.92 -23.23 4.71
N ARG A 189 5.20 -23.69 4.66
CA ARG A 189 6.19 -23.35 5.68
C ARG A 189 7.59 -23.29 5.07
N ILE A 190 8.40 -22.37 5.59
CA ILE A 190 9.83 -22.22 5.29
C ILE A 190 10.55 -22.38 6.63
N GLN A 191 11.46 -23.34 6.73
CA GLN A 191 12.20 -23.61 7.96
C GLN A 191 13.68 -23.33 7.74
N TRP A 192 14.24 -22.48 8.61
CA TRP A 192 15.67 -22.27 8.70
C TRP A 192 16.26 -23.15 9.83
N MET A 193 17.19 -24.04 9.48
CA MET A 193 17.83 -24.92 10.42
C MET A 193 19.29 -25.19 10.01
N GLU A 194 20.23 -25.03 10.93
CA GLU A 194 21.65 -25.35 10.72
C GLU A 194 22.25 -24.75 9.42
N GLU A 195 21.92 -23.48 9.14
CA GLU A 195 22.29 -22.75 7.91
C GLU A 195 21.73 -23.37 6.61
N SER A 196 20.68 -24.15 6.67
CA SER A 196 19.95 -24.75 5.55
C SER A 196 18.52 -24.28 5.54
N MET A 197 17.93 -24.24 4.36
CA MET A 197 16.49 -23.93 4.19
C MET A 197 15.75 -25.15 3.68
N ASP A 198 14.65 -25.46 4.37
CA ASP A 198 13.71 -26.50 4.00
C ASP A 198 12.37 -25.85 3.67
N LEU A 199 11.75 -26.26 2.54
CA LEU A 199 10.43 -25.83 2.13
C LEU A 199 9.42 -26.96 2.30
N TYR A 200 8.24 -26.64 2.81
CA TYR A 200 7.17 -27.61 3.01
C TYR A 200 5.99 -27.30 2.10
N PHE A 201 5.59 -28.30 1.34
CA PHE A 201 4.41 -28.30 0.45
C PHE A 201 3.46 -29.42 0.91
N GLY A 202 2.59 -29.10 1.86
CA GLY A 202 1.77 -30.12 2.53
C GLY A 202 2.65 -31.15 3.24
N ASP A 203 2.56 -32.41 2.81
CA ASP A 203 3.31 -33.55 3.40
C ASP A 203 4.69 -33.78 2.74
N ILE A 204 5.10 -32.92 1.80
CA ILE A 204 6.41 -32.98 1.14
C ILE A 204 7.35 -31.94 1.73
N CYS A 205 8.49 -32.39 2.24
CA CYS A 205 9.59 -31.55 2.67
C CYS A 205 10.65 -31.48 1.56
N VAL A 206 10.98 -30.31 1.09
CA VAL A 206 12.04 -30.07 0.10
C VAL A 206 13.25 -29.48 0.80
N LYS A 207 14.33 -30.25 0.92
CA LYS A 207 15.59 -29.82 1.50
C LYS A 207 16.42 -29.07 0.47
N LEU A 208 16.46 -27.74 0.54
CA LEU A 208 17.17 -26.89 -0.42
C LEU A 208 18.68 -26.81 -0.15
N GLY A 209 19.08 -26.95 1.12
CA GLY A 209 20.49 -26.72 1.49
C GLY A 209 20.82 -25.23 1.54
N ARG A 210 22.07 -24.86 1.13
CA ARG A 210 22.62 -23.51 1.36
C ARG A 210 22.74 -22.65 0.11
N ASN A 211 22.79 -23.22 -1.09
CA ASN A 211 23.22 -22.53 -2.30
C ASN A 211 22.29 -22.79 -3.48
N ASN A 212 22.43 -21.97 -4.56
CA ASN A 212 21.80 -22.18 -5.86
C ASN A 212 20.28 -22.28 -5.82
N TYR A 213 19.65 -21.49 -4.93
CA TYR A 213 18.18 -21.51 -4.73
C TYR A 213 17.42 -21.28 -6.03
N GLU A 214 17.86 -20.33 -6.87
CA GLU A 214 17.18 -20.00 -8.13
C GLU A 214 17.06 -21.22 -9.07
N VAL A 215 18.15 -22.00 -9.21
CA VAL A 215 18.18 -23.21 -10.04
C VAL A 215 17.31 -24.31 -9.43
N LYS A 216 17.41 -24.51 -8.11
CA LYS A 216 16.66 -25.53 -7.39
C LYS A 216 15.15 -25.26 -7.40
N LEU A 217 14.76 -24.01 -7.13
CA LEU A 217 13.36 -23.59 -7.15
C LEU A 217 12.69 -23.78 -8.51
N ALA A 218 13.45 -23.61 -9.61
CA ALA A 218 12.93 -23.81 -10.96
C ALA A 218 12.56 -25.28 -11.26
N GLU A 219 13.20 -26.23 -10.59
CA GLU A 219 12.95 -27.66 -10.76
C GLU A 219 11.81 -28.21 -9.87
N ILE A 220 11.41 -27.45 -8.84
CA ILE A 220 10.41 -27.91 -7.86
C ILE A 220 9.02 -28.14 -8.51
N PRO A 221 8.44 -27.21 -9.31
CA PRO A 221 7.09 -27.37 -9.82
C PRO A 221 6.88 -28.70 -10.56
N PRO A 222 7.68 -29.08 -11.59
CA PRO A 222 7.48 -30.32 -12.33
C PRO A 222 7.72 -31.57 -11.50
N ILE A 223 8.47 -31.44 -10.38
CA ILE A 223 8.69 -32.56 -9.46
C ILE A 223 7.49 -32.74 -8.54
N LEU A 224 6.95 -31.65 -7.97
CA LEU A 224 5.77 -31.70 -7.12
C LEU A 224 4.54 -32.29 -7.85
N GLU A 225 4.35 -31.94 -9.12
CA GLU A 225 3.29 -32.56 -9.95
C GLU A 225 3.40 -34.09 -10.01
N LYS A 226 4.63 -34.63 -10.11
CA LYS A 226 4.88 -36.08 -10.14
C LYS A 226 4.76 -36.73 -8.75
N LEU A 227 4.81 -35.94 -7.70
CA LEU A 227 4.73 -36.39 -6.32
C LEU A 227 3.34 -36.15 -5.69
N GLU A 228 2.36 -35.79 -6.50
CA GLU A 228 0.99 -35.56 -6.02
C GLU A 228 0.46 -36.77 -5.24
N GLY A 229 -0.06 -36.51 -4.04
CA GLY A 229 -0.57 -37.57 -3.14
C GLY A 229 0.51 -38.36 -2.38
N LYS A 230 1.79 -38.05 -2.58
CA LYS A 230 2.90 -38.71 -1.84
C LYS A 230 3.31 -37.86 -0.64
N LYS A 231 3.94 -38.55 0.33
CA LYS A 231 4.51 -37.96 1.53
C LYS A 231 5.99 -38.31 1.63
N GLY A 232 6.83 -37.34 1.91
CA GLY A 232 8.25 -37.65 2.00
C GLY A 232 9.19 -36.45 1.92
N VAL A 233 10.46 -36.74 1.71
CA VAL A 233 11.54 -35.77 1.65
C VAL A 233 12.19 -35.77 0.28
N LEU A 234 12.18 -34.60 -0.37
CA LEU A 234 12.89 -34.34 -1.61
C LEU A 234 14.25 -33.74 -1.29
N HIS A 235 15.31 -34.44 -1.63
CA HIS A 235 16.68 -34.04 -1.36
C HIS A 235 17.28 -33.26 -2.51
N MET A 236 17.45 -31.96 -2.32
CA MET A 236 18.06 -31.04 -3.31
C MET A 236 19.28 -30.29 -2.74
N GLU A 237 19.78 -30.69 -1.56
CA GLU A 237 20.87 -29.99 -0.88
C GLU A 237 22.12 -29.84 -1.78
N TYR A 238 22.45 -30.91 -2.49
CA TYR A 238 23.61 -31.00 -3.39
C TYR A 238 23.27 -30.93 -4.86
N TYR A 239 22.00 -30.51 -5.18
CA TYR A 239 21.57 -30.46 -6.58
C TYR A 239 22.35 -29.40 -7.35
N GLU A 240 22.93 -29.82 -8.45
CA GLU A 240 23.47 -28.99 -9.53
C GLU A 240 22.77 -29.34 -10.84
N LYS A 241 22.68 -28.41 -11.77
CA LYS A 241 21.97 -28.59 -13.04
C LYS A 241 22.43 -29.85 -13.77
N GLY A 242 21.50 -30.81 -13.91
CA GLY A 242 21.78 -32.11 -14.56
C GLY A 242 22.17 -33.23 -13.61
N SER A 243 22.25 -33.00 -12.30
CA SER A 243 22.42 -34.06 -11.30
C SER A 243 21.11 -34.76 -10.97
N THR A 244 21.21 -35.91 -10.28
CA THR A 244 20.03 -36.68 -9.86
C THR A 244 19.44 -36.11 -8.58
N ILE A 245 18.11 -35.90 -8.58
CA ILE A 245 17.33 -35.53 -7.40
C ILE A 245 16.78 -36.84 -6.78
N SER A 246 16.86 -36.99 -5.48
CA SER A 246 16.33 -38.16 -4.78
C SER A 246 15.10 -37.80 -3.94
N PHE A 247 14.08 -38.63 -4.03
CA PHE A 247 12.88 -38.55 -3.17
C PHE A 247 12.81 -39.75 -2.25
N LYS A 248 12.68 -39.53 -0.97
CA LYS A 248 12.52 -40.56 0.05
C LYS A 248 11.08 -40.51 0.56
N GLU A 249 10.31 -41.51 0.19
CA GLU A 249 8.91 -41.62 0.65
C GLU A 249 8.86 -42.03 2.10
N ASN A 250 8.03 -41.35 2.88
CA ASN A 250 7.73 -41.72 4.25
C ASN A 250 6.66 -42.80 4.23
N LYS A 251 6.94 -43.87 4.93
CA LYS A 251 5.98 -45.00 5.09
C LYS A 251 4.89 -44.66 6.09
#